data_ed8e14212bce0096073ae55c750e95a9
#
_entry.id   ed8e14212bce0096073ae55c750e95a9
#
_cell.length_a   1.000
_cell.length_b   1.000
_cell.length_c   1.000
_cell.angle_alpha   90.00
_cell.angle_beta   90.00
_cell.angle_gamma   90.00
#
_symmetry.space_group_name_H-M   'P 1'
#
loop_
_entity.id
_entity.type
_entity.pdbx_description
1 polymer ?
#
loop_
_entity_poly.entity_id
_entity_poly.type
_entity_poly.pdbx_seq_one_letter_code
_entity_poly.pdbx_strand_id
1 'polypeptide(L)'
;MLPAFKGVDGLMGIEGLVNPRGFVIVDEHQRNPTFKNVYSIGVCIAIPPLEQTPVPTGTPKTGYMIESMVTATAHNIREELDGKEPSHNPTWNALCLADFGDKGVAFLAMPQIPPRNVQWASEGRWVHLAKIAYEKYFMRKVRKGI
;
A
#
# COMPACT_ATOMS: atom_id res chain seq x y z
N MET A 1 -3.66 20.30 10.54
CA MET A 1 -2.37 20.05 9.84
C MET A 1 -2.04 18.57 9.99
N LEU A 2 -1.87 17.84 8.91
CA LEU A 2 -1.46 16.42 8.99
C LEU A 2 0.03 16.38 9.36
N PRO A 3 0.46 15.47 10.26
CA PRO A 3 1.86 15.34 10.61
C PRO A 3 2.68 14.91 9.40
N ALA A 4 3.89 15.44 9.28
CA ALA A 4 4.84 14.98 8.28
C ALA A 4 5.36 13.58 8.68
N PHE A 5 5.15 12.59 7.83
CA PHE A 5 5.72 11.27 8.04
C PHE A 5 7.21 11.28 7.67
N LYS A 6 8.04 10.78 8.55
CA LYS A 6 9.41 10.40 8.27
C LYS A 6 9.46 8.95 7.80
N GLY A 7 10.43 8.65 6.95
CA GLY A 7 10.80 7.29 6.62
C GLY A 7 11.63 6.63 7.72
N VAL A 8 12.37 5.60 7.38
CA VAL A 8 13.15 4.80 8.33
C VAL A 8 14.49 5.49 8.61
N ASP A 9 14.65 6.10 9.79
CA ASP A 9 15.89 6.83 10.16
C ASP A 9 17.14 5.94 10.06
N GLY A 10 17.05 4.66 10.42
CA GLY A 10 18.17 3.71 10.34
C GLY A 10 18.67 3.38 8.92
N LEU A 11 17.91 3.76 7.89
CA LEU A 11 18.29 3.57 6.48
C LEU A 11 18.76 4.87 5.82
N MET A 12 18.69 6.00 6.55
CA MET A 12 19.11 7.29 6.02
C MET A 12 20.59 7.28 5.66
N GLY A 13 20.93 7.90 4.52
CA GLY A 13 22.31 7.99 4.03
C GLY A 13 22.80 6.80 3.19
N ILE A 14 21.99 5.75 3.04
CA ILE A 14 22.31 4.66 2.10
C ILE A 14 21.85 5.08 0.71
N GLU A 15 22.79 5.50 -0.11
CA GLU A 15 22.53 5.97 -1.47
C GLU A 15 21.88 4.87 -2.32
N GLY A 16 20.82 5.22 -3.05
CA GLY A 16 20.05 4.30 -3.88
C GLY A 16 19.06 3.41 -3.13
N LEU A 17 19.10 3.35 -1.79
CA LEU A 17 18.13 2.58 -1.01
C LEU A 17 16.91 3.41 -0.63
N VAL A 18 17.12 4.62 -0.15
CA VAL A 18 16.04 5.50 0.31
C VAL A 18 16.05 6.85 -0.39
N ASN A 19 14.89 7.50 -0.46
CA ASN A 19 14.81 8.89 -0.89
C ASN A 19 15.24 9.85 0.23
N PRO A 20 15.37 11.18 -0.02
CA PRO A 20 15.78 12.15 1.01
C PRO A 20 14.87 12.23 2.24
N ARG A 21 13.67 11.66 2.17
CA ARG A 21 12.70 11.57 3.27
C ARG A 21 12.79 10.24 4.03
N GLY A 22 13.71 9.33 3.68
CA GLY A 22 13.91 8.03 4.31
C GLY A 22 12.92 6.93 3.88
N PHE A 23 12.17 7.14 2.79
CA PHE A 23 11.30 6.08 2.24
C PHE A 23 12.08 5.23 1.25
N VAL A 24 11.91 3.92 1.35
CA VAL A 24 12.62 2.96 0.48
C VAL A 24 12.15 3.11 -0.96
N ILE A 25 13.10 3.24 -1.87
CA ILE A 25 12.84 3.30 -3.30
C ILE A 25 12.62 1.89 -3.81
N VAL A 26 11.51 1.67 -4.52
CA VAL A 26 11.15 0.38 -5.12
C VAL A 26 10.69 0.58 -6.57
N ASP A 27 10.89 -0.45 -7.37
CA ASP A 27 10.33 -0.56 -8.72
C ASP A 27 8.87 -1.07 -8.68
N GLU A 28 8.30 -1.35 -9.84
CA GLU A 28 6.93 -1.85 -9.99
C GLU A 28 6.72 -3.24 -9.38
N HIS A 29 7.80 -4.00 -9.16
CA HIS A 29 7.79 -5.33 -8.53
C HIS A 29 8.09 -5.29 -7.02
N GLN A 30 8.14 -4.11 -6.41
CA GLN A 30 8.48 -3.86 -5.00
C GLN A 30 9.94 -4.17 -4.65
N ARG A 31 10.82 -4.29 -5.65
CA ARG A 31 12.25 -4.52 -5.52
C ARG A 31 13.03 -3.21 -5.62
N ASN A 32 14.07 -3.04 -4.80
CA ASN A 32 14.92 -1.86 -4.91
C ASN A 32 15.73 -1.89 -6.21
N PRO A 33 15.77 -0.79 -7.01
CA PRO A 33 16.48 -0.77 -8.27
C PRO A 33 18.01 -0.95 -8.15
N THR A 34 18.61 -0.47 -7.05
CA THR A 34 20.04 -0.55 -6.76
C THR A 34 20.42 -1.86 -6.07
N PHE A 35 19.67 -2.23 -5.05
CA PHE A 35 19.91 -3.43 -4.23
C PHE A 35 18.90 -4.51 -4.60
N LYS A 36 19.21 -5.31 -5.61
CA LYS A 36 18.28 -6.28 -6.20
C LYS A 36 17.76 -7.36 -5.24
N ASN A 37 18.49 -7.64 -4.16
CA ASN A 37 18.10 -8.55 -3.10
C ASN A 37 17.26 -7.89 -1.98
N VAL A 38 16.85 -6.63 -2.15
CA VAL A 38 16.04 -5.88 -1.19
C VAL A 38 14.66 -5.63 -1.75
N TYR A 39 13.66 -6.20 -1.11
CA TYR A 39 12.25 -5.92 -1.33
C TYR A 39 11.70 -5.07 -0.20
N SER A 40 10.75 -4.18 -0.50
CA SER A 40 10.11 -3.36 0.52
C SER A 40 8.64 -3.11 0.18
N ILE A 41 7.80 -3.13 1.22
CA ILE A 41 6.34 -3.03 1.08
C ILE A 41 5.75 -2.11 2.16
N GLY A 42 4.51 -1.71 1.94
CA GLY A 42 3.73 -0.99 2.95
C GLY A 42 4.07 0.48 3.05
N VAL A 43 3.98 1.03 4.27
CA VAL A 43 4.07 2.48 4.49
C VAL A 43 5.48 3.04 4.36
N CYS A 44 6.51 2.20 4.45
CA CYS A 44 7.91 2.62 4.38
C CYS A 44 8.43 2.85 2.95
N ILE A 45 7.67 2.49 1.91
CA ILE A 45 8.10 2.67 0.50
C ILE A 45 7.81 4.07 -0.01
N ALA A 46 8.64 4.53 -0.96
CA ALA A 46 8.41 5.74 -1.72
C ALA A 46 7.44 5.46 -2.88
N ILE A 47 6.24 6.06 -2.82
CA ILE A 47 5.31 6.09 -3.95
C ILE A 47 5.24 7.53 -4.44
N PRO A 48 5.88 7.86 -5.58
CA PRO A 48 5.80 9.21 -6.13
C PRO A 48 4.36 9.50 -6.57
N PRO A 49 3.86 10.73 -6.40
CA PRO A 49 2.60 11.12 -7.01
C PRO A 49 2.75 11.13 -8.54
N LEU A 50 1.73 10.68 -9.26
CA LEU A 50 1.71 10.73 -10.73
C LEU A 50 1.58 12.17 -11.26
N GLU A 51 0.89 13.03 -10.50
CA GLU A 51 0.66 14.42 -10.84
C GLU A 51 0.96 15.32 -9.65
N GLN A 52 1.43 16.54 -9.94
CA GLN A 52 1.57 17.57 -8.93
C GLN A 52 0.17 18.08 -8.55
N THR A 53 -0.12 18.07 -7.26
CA THR A 53 -1.33 18.67 -6.71
C THR A 53 -1.01 20.03 -6.11
N PRO A 54 -1.97 21.01 -6.10
CA PRO A 54 -1.76 22.34 -5.52
C PRO A 54 -1.29 22.29 -4.06
N VAL A 55 -1.71 21.27 -3.32
CA VAL A 55 -1.19 20.94 -1.99
C VAL A 55 -0.44 19.63 -2.09
N PRO A 56 0.87 19.57 -1.77
CA PRO A 56 1.63 18.35 -1.84
C PRO A 56 1.01 17.28 -0.93
N THR A 57 0.41 16.27 -1.54
CA THR A 57 -0.18 15.13 -0.84
C THR A 57 0.57 13.87 -1.22
N GLY A 58 0.99 13.09 -0.22
CA GLY A 58 1.52 11.75 -0.47
C GLY A 58 0.40 10.79 -0.88
N THR A 59 0.74 9.76 -1.63
CA THR A 59 -0.20 8.68 -1.95
C THR A 59 -0.58 7.94 -0.67
N PRO A 60 -1.87 7.89 -0.30
CA PRO A 60 -2.31 7.09 0.84
C PRO A 60 -2.00 5.62 0.62
N LYS A 61 -1.43 4.97 1.63
CA LYS A 61 -1.11 3.54 1.61
C LYS A 61 -2.12 2.81 2.48
N THR A 62 -3.18 2.30 1.84
CA THR A 62 -4.27 1.61 2.55
C THR A 62 -3.91 0.15 2.81
N GLY A 63 -4.55 -0.47 3.81
CA GLY A 63 -4.34 -1.89 4.12
C GLY A 63 -4.57 -2.81 2.91
N TYR A 64 -5.57 -2.51 2.09
CA TYR A 64 -5.84 -3.24 0.85
C TYR A 64 -4.67 -3.18 -0.15
N MET A 65 -4.09 -2.00 -0.36
CA MET A 65 -2.90 -1.85 -1.21
C MET A 65 -1.70 -2.61 -0.64
N ILE A 66 -1.50 -2.53 0.68
CA ILE A 66 -0.40 -3.23 1.35
C ILE A 66 -0.54 -4.74 1.22
N GLU A 67 -1.74 -5.30 1.38
CA GLU A 67 -1.99 -6.73 1.18
C GLU A 67 -1.68 -7.17 -0.25
N SER A 68 -2.02 -6.35 -1.25
CA SER A 68 -1.63 -6.58 -2.64
C SER A 68 -0.12 -6.55 -2.84
N MET A 69 0.60 -5.61 -2.20
CA MET A 69 2.07 -5.56 -2.22
C MET A 69 2.68 -6.83 -1.61
N VAL A 70 2.15 -7.31 -0.48
CA VAL A 70 2.61 -8.56 0.16
C VAL A 70 2.49 -9.73 -0.81
N THR A 71 1.33 -9.87 -1.44
CA THR A 71 1.07 -10.98 -2.38
C THR A 71 2.00 -10.92 -3.58
N ALA A 72 2.10 -9.76 -4.26
CA ALA A 72 2.98 -9.59 -5.40
C ALA A 72 4.46 -9.85 -5.04
N THR A 73 4.91 -9.30 -3.92
CA THR A 73 6.30 -9.49 -3.46
C THR A 73 6.62 -10.94 -3.13
N ALA A 74 5.69 -11.67 -2.49
CA ALA A 74 5.89 -13.09 -2.19
C ALA A 74 6.05 -13.92 -3.47
N HIS A 75 5.25 -13.63 -4.51
CA HIS A 75 5.39 -14.27 -5.82
C HIS A 75 6.72 -13.90 -6.49
N ASN A 76 7.11 -12.64 -6.49
CA ASN A 76 8.35 -12.17 -7.10
C ASN A 76 9.59 -12.78 -6.44
N ILE A 77 9.62 -12.86 -5.11
CA ILE A 77 10.71 -13.55 -4.39
C ILE A 77 10.76 -15.03 -4.77
N ARG A 78 9.61 -15.69 -4.88
CA ARG A 78 9.55 -17.08 -5.31
C ARG A 78 10.07 -17.26 -6.73
N GLU A 79 9.72 -16.38 -7.65
CA GLU A 79 10.21 -16.40 -9.03
C GLU A 79 11.73 -16.23 -9.08
N GLU A 80 12.30 -15.28 -8.31
CA GLU A 80 13.75 -15.12 -8.22
C GLU A 80 14.46 -16.36 -7.66
N LEU A 81 13.90 -17.00 -6.63
CA LEU A 81 14.44 -18.25 -6.09
C LEU A 81 14.40 -19.39 -7.10
N ASP A 82 13.43 -19.37 -8.01
CA ASP A 82 13.31 -20.31 -9.13
C ASP A 82 14.15 -19.89 -10.36
N GLY A 83 14.97 -18.84 -10.26
CA GLY A 83 15.83 -18.32 -11.33
C GLY A 83 15.09 -17.55 -12.43
N LYS A 84 13.89 -17.05 -12.14
CA LYS A 84 13.07 -16.25 -13.04
C LYS A 84 13.14 -14.77 -12.69
N GLU A 85 12.78 -13.91 -13.63
CA GLU A 85 12.61 -12.49 -13.33
C GLU A 85 11.24 -12.24 -12.66
N PRO A 86 11.15 -11.26 -11.73
CA PRO A 86 9.90 -10.82 -11.14
C PRO A 86 8.88 -10.39 -12.18
N SER A 87 7.63 -10.84 -12.05
CA SER A 87 6.57 -10.55 -13.03
C SER A 87 5.26 -10.02 -12.42
N HIS A 88 5.13 -10.04 -11.10
CA HIS A 88 3.91 -9.65 -10.40
C HIS A 88 3.96 -8.20 -9.93
N ASN A 89 2.90 -7.45 -10.22
CA ASN A 89 2.74 -6.07 -9.78
C ASN A 89 1.61 -5.94 -8.75
N PRO A 90 1.77 -5.12 -7.71
CA PRO A 90 0.67 -4.83 -6.80
C PRO A 90 -0.40 -3.96 -7.48
N THR A 91 -1.62 -4.00 -6.96
CA THR A 91 -2.66 -3.06 -7.36
C THR A 91 -2.57 -1.75 -6.57
N TRP A 92 -2.84 -0.65 -7.25
CA TRP A 92 -2.96 0.69 -6.64
C TRP A 92 -4.41 1.07 -6.36
N ASN A 93 -5.29 0.08 -6.21
CA ASN A 93 -6.68 0.29 -5.85
C ASN A 93 -6.82 0.54 -4.35
N ALA A 94 -7.72 1.42 -3.96
CA ALA A 94 -8.04 1.67 -2.56
C ALA A 94 -9.48 1.28 -2.25
N LEU A 95 -9.64 0.51 -1.19
CA LEU A 95 -10.90 0.28 -0.51
C LEU A 95 -10.71 0.69 0.94
N CYS A 96 -11.49 1.66 1.39
CA CYS A 96 -11.45 2.17 2.75
C CYS A 96 -12.83 2.06 3.40
N LEU A 97 -12.86 1.56 4.63
CA LEU A 97 -14.04 1.54 5.50
C LEU A 97 -13.71 2.36 6.75
N ALA A 98 -14.21 3.58 6.82
CA ALA A 98 -14.11 4.43 8.00
C ALA A 98 -15.32 4.18 8.90
N ASP A 99 -15.08 3.85 10.16
CA ASP A 99 -16.11 3.51 11.14
C ASP A 99 -16.17 4.60 12.20
N PHE A 100 -17.38 5.06 12.51
CA PHE A 100 -17.67 6.09 13.51
C PHE A 100 -18.53 5.56 14.67
N GLY A 101 -18.59 4.24 14.83
CA GLY A 101 -19.31 3.54 15.90
C GLY A 101 -20.70 3.07 15.49
N ASP A 102 -21.63 3.94 15.20
CA ASP A 102 -23.00 3.61 14.81
C ASP A 102 -23.22 3.55 13.29
N LYS A 103 -22.35 4.22 12.54
CA LYS A 103 -22.33 4.27 11.08
C LYS A 103 -20.91 4.46 10.56
N GLY A 104 -20.71 4.26 9.28
CA GLY A 104 -19.43 4.45 8.64
C GLY A 104 -19.52 4.99 7.23
N VAL A 105 -18.36 5.26 6.63
CA VAL A 105 -18.21 5.66 5.24
C VAL A 105 -17.33 4.64 4.52
N ALA A 106 -17.81 4.11 3.42
CA ALA A 106 -17.04 3.30 2.48
C ALA A 106 -16.56 4.17 1.33
N PHE A 107 -15.31 4.02 0.95
CA PHE A 107 -14.71 4.70 -0.18
C PHE A 107 -13.97 3.72 -1.07
N LEU A 108 -14.21 3.80 -2.38
CA LEU A 108 -13.53 3.00 -3.40
C LEU A 108 -12.89 3.94 -4.42
N ALA A 109 -11.61 3.71 -4.74
CA ALA A 109 -10.91 4.39 -5.82
C ALA A 109 -10.04 3.39 -6.59
N MET A 110 -10.21 3.38 -7.91
CA MET A 110 -9.51 2.45 -8.80
C MET A 110 -8.98 3.21 -10.04
N PRO A 111 -7.67 3.40 -10.13
CA PRO A 111 -6.69 3.31 -9.04
C PRO A 111 -6.83 4.45 -8.02
N GLN A 112 -6.19 4.32 -6.87
CA GLN A 112 -6.11 5.40 -5.87
C GLN A 112 -5.36 6.62 -6.40
N ILE A 113 -4.31 6.37 -7.18
CA ILE A 113 -3.48 7.41 -7.80
C ILE A 113 -4.18 7.89 -9.09
N PRO A 114 -4.41 9.19 -9.29
CA PRO A 114 -5.01 9.71 -10.52
C PRO A 114 -4.21 9.35 -11.79
N PRO A 115 -4.86 9.24 -12.96
CA PRO A 115 -6.30 9.42 -13.18
C PRO A 115 -7.11 8.22 -12.68
N ARG A 116 -8.23 8.51 -12.00
CA ARG A 116 -9.12 7.48 -11.43
C ARG A 116 -10.20 7.08 -12.43
N ASN A 117 -10.30 5.80 -12.72
CA ASN A 117 -11.33 5.26 -13.60
C ASN A 117 -12.65 5.00 -12.87
N VAL A 118 -12.55 4.62 -11.58
CA VAL A 118 -13.70 4.39 -10.71
C VAL A 118 -13.50 5.15 -9.42
N GLN A 119 -14.52 5.90 -9.02
CA GLN A 119 -14.60 6.55 -7.71
C GLN A 119 -16.02 6.40 -7.18
N TRP A 120 -16.15 5.85 -5.97
CA TRP A 120 -17.43 5.65 -5.32
C TRP A 120 -17.30 5.84 -3.82
N ALA A 121 -18.33 6.43 -3.22
CA ALA A 121 -18.44 6.57 -1.78
C ALA A 121 -19.90 6.33 -1.34
N SER A 122 -20.07 5.73 -0.19
CA SER A 122 -21.38 5.50 0.43
C SER A 122 -21.25 5.54 1.94
N GLU A 123 -22.30 5.99 2.63
CA GLU A 123 -22.36 6.00 4.08
C GLU A 123 -23.52 5.14 4.61
N GLY A 124 -23.43 4.73 5.85
CA GLY A 124 -24.51 4.03 6.51
C GLY A 124 -24.06 3.03 7.57
N ARG A 125 -25.04 2.46 8.26
CA ARG A 125 -24.82 1.41 9.28
C ARG A 125 -24.24 0.12 8.68
N TRP A 126 -24.51 -0.14 7.42
CA TRP A 126 -23.98 -1.31 6.71
C TRP A 126 -22.45 -1.29 6.64
N VAL A 127 -21.81 -0.10 6.57
CA VAL A 127 -20.35 0.04 6.54
C VAL A 127 -19.74 -0.39 7.86
N HIS A 128 -20.35 -0.02 8.99
CA HIS A 128 -19.96 -0.51 10.31
C HIS A 128 -20.02 -2.04 10.39
N LEU A 129 -21.11 -2.65 9.96
CA LEU A 129 -21.25 -4.11 9.94
C LEU A 129 -20.24 -4.78 8.99
N ALA A 130 -20.02 -4.19 7.81
CA ALA A 130 -19.03 -4.67 6.85
C ALA A 130 -17.62 -4.64 7.45
N LYS A 131 -17.26 -3.59 8.19
CA LYS A 131 -15.97 -3.50 8.87
C LYS A 131 -15.80 -4.58 9.93
N ILE A 132 -16.80 -4.84 10.76
CA ILE A 132 -16.78 -5.93 11.75
C ILE A 132 -16.58 -7.29 11.07
N ALA A 133 -17.29 -7.54 9.96
CA ALA A 133 -17.15 -8.77 9.18
C ALA A 133 -15.75 -8.92 8.59
N TYR A 134 -15.21 -7.83 8.02
CA TYR A 134 -13.86 -7.79 7.47
C TYR A 134 -12.80 -8.03 8.56
N GLU A 135 -12.92 -7.41 9.72
CA GLU A 135 -12.01 -7.64 10.85
C GLU A 135 -11.98 -9.10 11.28
N LYS A 136 -13.15 -9.72 11.45
CA LYS A 136 -13.25 -11.15 11.78
C LYS A 136 -12.62 -12.04 10.72
N TYR A 137 -12.86 -11.73 9.44
CA TYR A 137 -12.24 -12.44 8.31
C TYR A 137 -10.71 -12.31 8.35
N PHE A 138 -10.21 -11.08 8.48
CA PHE A 138 -8.78 -10.79 8.49
C PHE A 138 -8.07 -11.46 9.68
N MET A 139 -8.64 -11.36 10.88
CA MET A 139 -8.09 -12.02 12.07
C MET A 139 -8.08 -13.55 11.93
N ARG A 140 -9.08 -14.13 11.26
CA ARG A 140 -9.10 -15.57 10.97
C ARG A 140 -8.00 -15.96 9.96
N LYS A 141 -7.81 -15.15 8.91
CA LYS A 141 -6.76 -15.34 7.90
C LYS A 141 -5.39 -15.34 8.57
N VAL A 142 -5.09 -14.32 9.37
CA VAL A 142 -3.81 -14.18 10.10
C VAL A 142 -3.57 -15.37 11.05
N ARG A 143 -4.59 -15.78 11.82
CA ARG A 143 -4.46 -16.93 12.73
C ARG A 143 -4.21 -18.26 12.02
N LYS A 144 -4.66 -18.40 10.79
CA LYS A 144 -4.46 -19.61 9.99
C LYS A 144 -3.18 -19.60 9.16
N GLY A 145 -2.50 -18.44 9.06
CA GLY A 145 -1.30 -18.28 8.23
C GLY A 145 -1.58 -18.38 6.73
N ILE A 146 -2.76 -17.95 6.27
CA ILE A 146 -3.19 -17.98 4.86
C ILE A 146 -3.48 -16.57 4.35
#